data_64b14791d19badce31d9be9d9e466963
#
_entry.id   64b14791d19badce31d9be9d9e466963
#
_cell.length_a   1.000
_cell.length_b   1.000
_cell.length_c   1.000
_cell.angle_alpha   90.00
_cell.angle_beta   90.00
_cell.angle_gamma   90.00
#
_symmetry.space_group_name_H-M   'P 1'
#
loop_
_entity.id
_entity.type
_entity.pdbx_description
1 polymer ?
#
loop_
_entity_poly.entity_id
_entity_poly.type
_entity_poly.pdbx_seq_one_letter_code
_entity_poly.pdbx_strand_id
1 'polypeptide(L)'
;IKWISSFPENRASNLARASAVLILNDATTGYPLACIEASLISATRTAASAALAAEHISLNPFKGTLGVIGTGVIARTTVEWLLFRNWKFRKISLYDVDRKEAEHFSKWLRDQHNLQADIQDRLEGAISGSSLILFTTTTLGPYLADEKLFEHYPTVLHLSLRDICVNVILTSQNIVDDVDHCLKANTSLHLTEMAMGNRDFVSGSLVDVLEKKFKLDHDRPRIFSPFGLGVLDLAVGNFVLEAAKSSGAAIAIPDFFSNSARW
;
A
#
# COMPACT_ATOMS: atom_id res chain seq x y z
N ILE A 1 -4.57 17.78 -7.42
CA ILE A 1 -3.09 17.58 -7.47
C ILE A 1 -2.59 17.08 -6.11
N LYS A 2 -1.79 16.01 -6.09
CA LYS A 2 -1.06 15.61 -4.89
C LYS A 2 0.44 15.77 -5.11
N TRP A 3 1.09 16.49 -4.21
CA TRP A 3 2.55 16.58 -4.15
C TRP A 3 3.02 15.81 -2.93
N ILE A 4 3.79 14.74 -3.15
CA ILE A 4 4.34 13.90 -2.09
C ILE A 4 5.85 13.80 -2.24
N SER A 5 6.54 13.90 -1.12
CA SER A 5 8.00 13.76 -1.02
C SER A 5 8.35 12.65 -0.04
N SER A 6 9.44 11.95 -0.29
CA SER A 6 9.94 10.88 0.57
C SER A 6 11.44 11.04 0.80
N PHE A 7 11.82 11.34 2.03
CA PHE A 7 13.20 11.55 2.47
C PHE A 7 13.51 10.56 3.61
N PRO A 8 14.07 9.38 3.32
CA PRO A 8 14.39 8.37 4.34
C PRO A 8 15.28 8.89 5.48
N GLU A 9 16.18 9.80 5.19
CA GLU A 9 17.13 10.40 6.14
C GLU A 9 16.45 11.28 7.22
N ASN A 10 15.22 11.74 6.98
CA ASN A 10 14.46 12.50 7.96
C ASN A 10 14.31 11.78 9.30
N ARG A 11 14.34 10.45 9.30
CA ARG A 11 14.27 9.64 10.53
C ARG A 11 15.41 9.95 11.50
N ALA A 12 16.63 10.21 10.99
CA ALA A 12 17.77 10.58 11.82
C ALA A 12 17.55 11.90 12.58
N SER A 13 16.68 12.76 12.05
CA SER A 13 16.31 14.05 12.64
C SER A 13 14.94 14.00 13.34
N ASN A 14 14.40 12.81 13.59
CA ASN A 14 13.07 12.61 14.20
C ASN A 14 11.91 13.29 13.43
N LEU A 15 12.06 13.43 12.11
CA LEU A 15 11.05 13.93 11.20
C LEU A 15 10.37 12.78 10.45
N ALA A 16 9.12 13.01 10.04
CA ALA A 16 8.41 12.05 9.20
C ALA A 16 9.16 11.84 7.86
N ARG A 17 9.31 10.57 7.45
CA ARG A 17 9.96 10.21 6.17
C ARG A 17 9.25 10.81 4.96
N ALA A 18 7.94 10.83 4.99
CA ALA A 18 7.11 11.33 3.90
C ALA A 18 6.26 12.51 4.37
N SER A 19 6.09 13.48 3.49
CA SER A 19 5.16 14.59 3.62
C SER A 19 4.39 14.75 2.32
N ALA A 20 3.14 15.18 2.38
CA ALA A 20 2.33 15.36 1.20
C ALA A 20 1.33 16.52 1.37
N VAL A 21 1.05 17.18 0.25
CA VAL A 21 0.00 18.18 0.14
C VAL A 21 -0.96 17.77 -0.98
N LEU A 22 -2.25 17.87 -0.73
CA LEU A 22 -3.31 17.68 -1.70
C LEU A 22 -4.02 19.00 -1.94
N ILE A 23 -4.09 19.43 -3.20
CA ILE A 23 -4.90 20.56 -3.63
C ILE A 23 -6.10 20.00 -4.38
N LEU A 24 -7.29 20.33 -3.91
CA LEU A 24 -8.55 20.03 -4.57
C LEU A 24 -9.00 21.25 -5.37
N ASN A 25 -9.37 21.05 -6.64
CA ASN A 25 -9.85 22.08 -7.52
C ASN A 25 -11.32 21.84 -7.89
N ASP A 26 -12.06 22.90 -8.07
CA ASP A 26 -13.37 22.85 -8.70
C ASP A 26 -13.22 22.38 -10.17
N ALA A 27 -14.00 21.37 -10.55
CA ALA A 27 -13.87 20.76 -11.89
C ALA A 27 -14.39 21.66 -13.02
N THR A 28 -15.23 22.64 -12.70
CA THR A 28 -15.85 23.54 -13.68
C THR A 28 -15.02 24.80 -13.89
N THR A 29 -14.54 25.38 -12.80
CA THR A 29 -13.86 26.67 -12.83
C THR A 29 -12.34 26.56 -12.76
N GLY A 30 -11.82 25.40 -12.32
CA GLY A 30 -10.39 25.18 -12.10
C GLY A 30 -9.84 25.84 -10.80
N TYR A 31 -10.64 26.61 -10.08
CA TYR A 31 -10.18 27.28 -8.87
C TYR A 31 -9.86 26.27 -7.76
N PRO A 32 -8.75 26.47 -7.02
CA PRO A 32 -8.46 25.69 -5.83
C PRO A 32 -9.54 25.90 -4.74
N LEU A 33 -10.08 24.79 -4.26
CA LEU A 33 -11.09 24.76 -3.20
C LEU A 33 -10.47 24.54 -1.82
N ALA A 34 -9.40 23.74 -1.76
CA ALA A 34 -8.75 23.40 -0.50
C ALA A 34 -7.29 22.98 -0.71
N CYS A 35 -6.49 23.22 0.34
CA CYS A 35 -5.14 22.67 0.51
C CYS A 35 -5.16 21.83 1.79
N ILE A 36 -4.80 20.55 1.68
CA ILE A 36 -4.94 19.55 2.75
C ILE A 36 -3.61 18.85 2.97
N GLU A 37 -3.20 18.65 4.23
CA GLU A 37 -2.12 17.71 4.55
C GLU A 37 -2.53 16.31 4.09
N ALA A 38 -1.69 15.61 3.34
CA ALA A 38 -2.10 14.44 2.60
C ALA A 38 -1.26 13.17 2.84
N SER A 39 -0.35 13.17 3.81
CA SER A 39 0.41 11.96 4.12
C SER A 39 -0.49 10.86 4.69
N LEU A 40 -1.43 11.21 5.57
CA LEU A 40 -2.44 10.28 6.09
C LEU A 40 -3.44 9.86 5.00
N ILE A 41 -3.87 10.78 4.14
CA ILE A 41 -4.72 10.47 2.98
C ILE A 41 -4.04 9.42 2.10
N SER A 42 -2.75 9.64 1.79
CA SER A 42 -1.97 8.71 0.96
C SER A 42 -1.80 7.34 1.62
N ALA A 43 -1.54 7.28 2.92
CA ALA A 43 -1.44 6.03 3.66
C ALA A 43 -2.79 5.30 3.68
N THR A 44 -3.87 6.02 3.99
CA THR A 44 -5.23 5.48 4.11
C THR A 44 -5.73 4.90 2.78
N ARG A 45 -5.61 5.62 1.64
CA ARG A 45 -6.07 5.10 0.35
C ARG A 45 -5.24 3.88 -0.09
N THR A 46 -3.94 3.85 0.24
CA THR A 46 -3.07 2.71 -0.06
C THR A 46 -3.51 1.48 0.74
N ALA A 47 -3.73 1.65 2.03
CA ALA A 47 -4.17 0.60 2.93
C ALA A 47 -5.57 0.07 2.58
N ALA A 48 -6.51 0.97 2.26
CA ALA A 48 -7.86 0.58 1.84
C ALA A 48 -7.86 -0.24 0.55
N SER A 49 -7.07 0.18 -0.46
CA SER A 49 -6.88 -0.58 -1.70
C SER A 49 -6.26 -1.95 -1.45
N ALA A 50 -5.25 -2.03 -0.58
CA ALA A 50 -4.61 -3.28 -0.21
C ALA A 50 -5.56 -4.23 0.53
N ALA A 51 -6.36 -3.72 1.47
CA ALA A 51 -7.34 -4.52 2.19
C ALA A 51 -8.44 -5.04 1.25
N LEU A 52 -8.92 -4.22 0.32
CA LEU A 52 -9.87 -4.63 -0.72
C LEU A 52 -9.28 -5.73 -1.61
N ALA A 53 -8.02 -5.56 -2.04
CA ALA A 53 -7.35 -6.60 -2.82
C ALA A 53 -7.23 -7.90 -2.02
N ALA A 54 -6.79 -7.83 -0.74
CA ALA A 54 -6.70 -9.01 0.11
C ALA A 54 -8.02 -9.77 0.21
N GLU A 55 -9.16 -9.09 0.33
CA GLU A 55 -10.49 -9.70 0.40
C GLU A 55 -10.84 -10.47 -0.87
N HIS A 56 -10.45 -9.97 -2.03
CA HIS A 56 -10.88 -10.52 -3.31
C HIS A 56 -9.91 -11.53 -3.93
N ILE A 57 -8.62 -11.47 -3.55
CA ILE A 57 -7.60 -12.36 -4.13
C ILE A 57 -7.12 -13.46 -3.17
N SER A 58 -7.51 -13.42 -1.88
CA SER A 58 -7.13 -14.46 -0.93
C SER A 58 -8.00 -15.70 -1.07
N LEU A 59 -7.37 -16.88 -0.89
CA LEU A 59 -8.09 -18.15 -0.90
C LEU A 59 -9.11 -18.24 0.25
N ASN A 60 -8.69 -17.79 1.43
CA ASN A 60 -9.54 -17.76 2.63
C ASN A 60 -9.54 -16.32 3.20
N PRO A 61 -10.35 -15.42 2.62
CA PRO A 61 -10.39 -14.05 3.11
C PRO A 61 -10.87 -13.96 4.56
N PHE A 62 -10.50 -12.87 5.22
CA PHE A 62 -10.85 -12.52 6.60
C PHE A 62 -10.23 -13.39 7.70
N LYS A 63 -9.43 -14.41 7.40
CA LYS A 63 -8.73 -15.22 8.41
C LYS A 63 -7.44 -15.82 7.86
N GLY A 64 -6.46 -16.03 8.74
CA GLY A 64 -5.20 -16.66 8.35
C GLY A 64 -4.03 -16.32 9.26
N THR A 65 -2.85 -16.36 8.68
CA THR A 65 -1.59 -15.94 9.26
C THR A 65 -1.05 -14.77 8.47
N LEU A 66 -0.53 -13.74 9.15
CA LEU A 66 -0.01 -12.51 8.55
C LEU A 66 1.50 -12.43 8.72
N GLY A 67 2.20 -12.26 7.63
CA GLY A 67 3.61 -11.85 7.62
C GLY A 67 3.72 -10.38 7.26
N VAL A 68 4.47 -9.60 8.04
CA VAL A 68 4.71 -8.17 7.77
C VAL A 68 6.21 -7.94 7.61
N ILE A 69 6.59 -7.45 6.46
CA ILE A 69 7.98 -7.12 6.10
C ILE A 69 8.08 -5.61 5.89
N GLY A 70 8.80 -4.95 6.80
CA GLY A 70 8.78 -3.50 6.94
C GLY A 70 7.60 -3.04 7.80
N THR A 71 7.88 -2.51 9.00
CA THR A 71 6.90 -2.23 10.06
C THR A 71 6.60 -0.73 10.22
N GLY A 72 6.69 0.02 9.12
CA GLY A 72 6.44 1.46 9.08
C GLY A 72 4.96 1.84 9.05
N VAL A 73 4.70 3.13 8.76
CA VAL A 73 3.34 3.73 8.73
C VAL A 73 2.41 2.98 7.78
N ILE A 74 2.87 2.60 6.59
CA ILE A 74 2.02 1.90 5.61
C ILE A 74 1.62 0.52 6.13
N ALA A 75 2.55 -0.21 6.76
CA ALA A 75 2.21 -1.49 7.41
C ALA A 75 1.14 -1.30 8.48
N ARG A 76 1.35 -0.33 9.37
CA ARG A 76 0.42 -0.02 10.45
C ARG A 76 -0.97 0.29 9.91
N THR A 77 -1.07 1.25 9.00
CA THR A 77 -2.35 1.65 8.41
C THR A 77 -3.02 0.49 7.66
N THR A 78 -2.23 -0.35 6.96
CA THR A 78 -2.79 -1.52 6.26
C THR A 78 -3.35 -2.56 7.23
N VAL A 79 -2.63 -2.83 8.33
CA VAL A 79 -3.12 -3.76 9.36
C VAL A 79 -4.37 -3.20 10.07
N GLU A 80 -4.41 -1.91 10.36
CA GLU A 80 -5.63 -1.24 10.89
C GLU A 80 -6.84 -1.44 9.94
N TRP A 81 -6.65 -1.25 8.63
CA TRP A 81 -7.70 -1.48 7.65
C TRP A 81 -8.14 -2.94 7.54
N LEU A 82 -7.19 -3.90 7.57
CA LEU A 82 -7.51 -5.32 7.60
C LEU A 82 -8.35 -5.66 8.84
N LEU A 83 -7.96 -5.17 10.02
CA LEU A 83 -8.70 -5.38 11.27
C LEU A 83 -10.08 -4.71 11.23
N PHE A 84 -10.19 -3.49 10.73
CA PHE A 84 -11.45 -2.78 10.51
C PHE A 84 -12.39 -3.56 9.58
N ARG A 85 -11.83 -4.24 8.57
CA ARG A 85 -12.54 -5.14 7.65
C ARG A 85 -12.78 -6.53 8.24
N ASN A 86 -12.63 -6.70 9.56
CA ASN A 86 -12.88 -7.94 10.31
C ASN A 86 -11.92 -9.11 10.01
N TRP A 87 -10.73 -8.84 9.51
CA TRP A 87 -9.70 -9.87 9.41
C TRP A 87 -9.29 -10.36 10.79
N LYS A 88 -9.14 -11.69 10.93
CA LYS A 88 -8.70 -12.35 12.17
C LYS A 88 -7.45 -13.15 11.89
N PHE A 89 -6.37 -12.81 12.55
CA PHE A 89 -5.09 -13.48 12.40
C PHE A 89 -4.82 -14.41 13.58
N ARG A 90 -4.55 -15.69 13.26
CA ARG A 90 -4.15 -16.70 14.26
C ARG A 90 -2.70 -16.48 14.71
N LYS A 91 -1.88 -15.94 13.81
CA LYS A 91 -0.47 -15.63 14.02
C LYS A 91 -0.12 -14.41 13.21
N ILE A 92 0.72 -13.54 13.78
CA ILE A 92 1.33 -12.39 13.10
C ILE A 92 2.83 -12.53 13.28
N SER A 93 3.57 -12.52 12.17
CA SER A 93 5.03 -12.58 12.15
C SER A 93 5.57 -11.28 11.56
N LEU A 94 6.48 -10.62 12.28
CA LEU A 94 7.02 -9.31 11.91
C LEU A 94 8.51 -9.46 11.55
N TYR A 95 8.94 -8.78 10.52
CA TYR A 95 10.34 -8.57 10.21
C TYR A 95 10.59 -7.13 9.77
N ASP A 96 11.59 -6.51 10.33
CA ASP A 96 12.15 -5.25 9.89
C ASP A 96 13.68 -5.30 9.99
N VAL A 97 14.38 -4.60 9.10
CA VAL A 97 15.84 -4.47 9.17
C VAL A 97 16.28 -3.73 10.44
N ASP A 98 15.43 -2.83 10.95
CA ASP A 98 15.56 -2.23 12.27
C ASP A 98 14.62 -2.97 13.25
N ARG A 99 15.20 -3.87 14.04
CA ARG A 99 14.45 -4.64 15.04
C ARG A 99 13.62 -3.78 15.99
N LYS A 100 14.07 -2.55 16.31
CA LYS A 100 13.32 -1.64 17.17
C LYS A 100 11.98 -1.22 16.56
N GLU A 101 11.93 -1.04 15.24
CA GLU A 101 10.68 -0.73 14.55
C GLU A 101 9.69 -1.92 14.65
N ALA A 102 10.17 -3.16 14.51
CA ALA A 102 9.34 -4.35 14.72
C ALA A 102 8.86 -4.46 16.18
N GLU A 103 9.68 -4.09 17.15
CA GLU A 103 9.31 -4.06 18.57
C GLU A 103 8.25 -3.00 18.87
N HIS A 104 8.38 -1.79 18.30
CA HIS A 104 7.37 -0.74 18.40
C HIS A 104 6.05 -1.18 17.77
N PHE A 105 6.10 -1.83 16.61
CA PHE A 105 4.91 -2.34 15.93
C PHE A 105 4.24 -3.46 16.73
N SER A 106 5.01 -4.40 17.27
CA SER A 106 4.50 -5.48 18.16
C SER A 106 3.84 -4.91 19.42
N LYS A 107 4.46 -3.88 20.02
CA LYS A 107 3.89 -3.18 21.18
C LYS A 107 2.57 -2.51 20.80
N TRP A 108 2.52 -1.81 19.66
CA TRP A 108 1.31 -1.18 19.17
C TRP A 108 0.17 -2.20 18.94
N LEU A 109 0.45 -3.34 18.30
CA LEU A 109 -0.54 -4.41 18.10
C LEU A 109 -1.13 -4.88 19.43
N ARG A 110 -0.29 -5.09 20.44
CA ARG A 110 -0.72 -5.52 21.77
C ARG A 110 -1.55 -4.45 22.47
N ASP A 111 -1.07 -3.21 22.49
CA ASP A 111 -1.65 -2.15 23.31
C ASP A 111 -2.97 -1.61 22.70
N GLN A 112 -3.11 -1.58 21.36
CA GLN A 112 -4.27 -1.03 20.69
C GLN A 112 -5.28 -2.09 20.22
N HIS A 113 -4.82 -3.31 19.93
CA HIS A 113 -5.64 -4.35 19.31
C HIS A 113 -5.70 -5.65 20.09
N ASN A 114 -4.96 -5.75 21.21
CA ASN A 114 -4.84 -6.98 22.00
C ASN A 114 -4.37 -8.20 21.17
N LEU A 115 -3.47 -7.94 20.20
CA LEU A 115 -2.90 -8.95 19.33
C LEU A 115 -1.43 -9.21 19.69
N GLN A 116 -1.03 -10.48 19.66
CA GLN A 116 0.36 -10.90 19.81
C GLN A 116 1.02 -11.06 18.45
N ALA A 117 2.28 -10.68 18.35
CA ALA A 117 3.08 -10.85 17.14
C ALA A 117 4.49 -11.38 17.48
N ASP A 118 4.97 -12.30 16.66
CA ASP A 118 6.30 -12.88 16.76
C ASP A 118 7.28 -12.06 15.90
N ILE A 119 8.32 -11.50 16.50
CA ILE A 119 9.37 -10.79 15.78
C ILE A 119 10.38 -11.83 15.30
N GLN A 120 10.62 -11.86 14.00
CA GLN A 120 11.52 -12.77 13.33
C GLN A 120 12.91 -12.16 13.19
N ASP A 121 13.95 -12.96 13.36
CA ASP A 121 15.35 -12.54 13.18
C ASP A 121 15.73 -12.52 11.68
N ARG A 122 14.97 -13.22 10.85
CA ARG A 122 15.15 -13.32 9.41
C ARG A 122 13.83 -13.14 8.66
N LEU A 123 13.92 -12.52 7.52
CA LEU A 123 12.81 -12.24 6.60
C LEU A 123 11.99 -13.50 6.27
N GLU A 124 12.67 -14.62 6.02
CA GLU A 124 12.04 -15.89 5.68
C GLU A 124 11.06 -16.37 6.75
N GLY A 125 11.34 -16.08 8.03
CA GLY A 125 10.46 -16.41 9.15
C GLY A 125 9.12 -15.65 9.12
N ALA A 126 9.09 -14.46 8.54
CA ALA A 126 7.85 -13.71 8.37
C ALA A 126 7.08 -14.14 7.11
N ILE A 127 7.74 -14.70 6.11
CA ILE A 127 7.12 -15.19 4.87
C ILE A 127 6.57 -16.60 5.05
N SER A 128 7.41 -17.52 5.60
CA SER A 128 7.10 -18.94 5.66
C SER A 128 5.82 -19.22 6.47
N GLY A 129 4.86 -19.87 5.83
CA GLY A 129 3.59 -20.25 6.42
C GLY A 129 2.60 -19.08 6.64
N SER A 130 2.92 -17.87 6.16
CA SER A 130 2.00 -16.73 6.17
C SER A 130 1.07 -16.80 4.98
N SER A 131 -0.24 -16.90 5.21
CA SER A 131 -1.25 -16.96 4.14
C SER A 131 -1.49 -15.58 3.50
N LEU A 132 -1.23 -14.51 4.22
CA LEU A 132 -1.22 -13.13 3.76
C LEU A 132 0.14 -12.52 4.11
N ILE A 133 0.83 -11.95 3.13
CA ILE A 133 2.15 -11.33 3.30
C ILE A 133 2.07 -9.87 2.87
N LEU A 134 2.57 -8.96 3.71
CA LEU A 134 2.57 -7.53 3.48
C LEU A 134 4.02 -7.03 3.36
N PHE A 135 4.39 -6.52 2.18
CA PHE A 135 5.66 -5.84 1.94
C PHE A 135 5.45 -4.33 1.91
N THR A 136 6.10 -3.64 2.83
CA THR A 136 6.08 -2.17 2.97
C THR A 136 7.47 -1.61 3.26
N THR A 137 8.47 -2.19 2.65
CA THR A 137 9.88 -1.79 2.81
C THR A 137 10.19 -0.49 2.07
N THR A 138 11.43 -0.03 2.18
CA THR A 138 11.96 1.12 1.44
C THR A 138 13.14 0.72 0.55
N THR A 139 13.19 -0.53 0.13
CA THR A 139 14.26 -1.04 -0.74
C THR A 139 14.33 -0.28 -2.07
N LEU A 140 15.54 -0.16 -2.60
CA LEU A 140 15.79 0.46 -3.90
C LEU A 140 15.79 -0.55 -5.05
N GLY A 141 15.87 -1.85 -4.77
CA GLY A 141 15.90 -2.90 -5.78
C GLY A 141 15.54 -4.28 -5.23
N PRO A 142 15.24 -5.24 -6.11
CA PRO A 142 14.82 -6.58 -5.74
C PRO A 142 15.93 -7.35 -5.00
N TYR A 143 15.52 -8.09 -3.99
CA TYR A 143 16.41 -8.96 -3.21
C TYR A 143 15.81 -10.35 -2.95
N LEU A 144 14.51 -10.52 -3.22
CA LEU A 144 13.78 -11.75 -2.90
C LEU A 144 13.67 -12.62 -4.16
N ALA A 145 14.59 -13.58 -4.28
CA ALA A 145 14.72 -14.48 -5.45
C ALA A 145 14.34 -15.94 -5.16
N ASP A 146 14.21 -16.33 -3.88
CA ASP A 146 13.89 -17.72 -3.53
C ASP A 146 12.39 -18.00 -3.70
N GLU A 147 12.03 -18.67 -4.78
CA GLU A 147 10.65 -19.07 -5.10
C GLU A 147 10.06 -20.03 -4.08
N LYS A 148 10.90 -20.83 -3.37
CA LYS A 148 10.45 -21.78 -2.36
C LYS A 148 9.75 -21.11 -1.18
N LEU A 149 10.06 -19.86 -0.92
CA LEU A 149 9.38 -19.07 0.11
C LEU A 149 7.89 -18.88 -0.19
N PHE A 150 7.47 -19.06 -1.43
CA PHE A 150 6.09 -18.86 -1.90
C PHE A 150 5.38 -20.15 -2.33
N GLU A 151 5.97 -21.33 -2.19
CA GLU A 151 5.38 -22.62 -2.57
C GLU A 151 4.07 -22.97 -1.83
N HIS A 152 3.76 -22.29 -0.75
CA HIS A 152 2.49 -22.41 -0.03
C HIS A 152 1.38 -21.51 -0.59
N TYR A 153 1.62 -20.87 -1.75
CA TYR A 153 0.68 -20.06 -2.52
C TYR A 153 -0.01 -18.92 -1.76
N PRO A 154 0.76 -18.06 -1.09
CA PRO A 154 0.21 -16.97 -0.31
C PRO A 154 -0.45 -15.90 -1.18
N THR A 155 -1.24 -15.05 -0.52
CA THR A 155 -1.58 -13.74 -1.04
C THR A 155 -0.53 -12.74 -0.59
N VAL A 156 -0.01 -11.95 -1.52
CA VAL A 156 1.04 -10.97 -1.26
C VAL A 156 0.55 -9.56 -1.59
N LEU A 157 0.58 -8.67 -0.61
CA LEU A 157 0.35 -7.24 -0.77
C LEU A 157 1.70 -6.55 -0.92
N HIS A 158 2.13 -6.35 -2.15
CA HIS A 158 3.46 -5.83 -2.49
C HIS A 158 3.44 -4.30 -2.63
N LEU A 159 3.26 -3.59 -1.50
CA LEU A 159 3.07 -2.13 -1.49
C LEU A 159 4.37 -1.33 -1.63
N SER A 160 5.50 -1.96 -1.39
CA SER A 160 6.85 -1.39 -1.60
C SER A 160 7.34 -1.48 -3.05
N LEU A 161 6.78 -2.38 -3.84
CA LEU A 161 6.91 -2.52 -5.29
C LEU A 161 8.29 -2.97 -5.83
N ARG A 162 9.33 -3.11 -5.00
CA ARG A 162 10.70 -3.34 -5.46
C ARG A 162 11.42 -4.50 -4.79
N ASP A 163 10.72 -5.31 -4.00
CA ASP A 163 11.35 -6.36 -3.17
C ASP A 163 11.58 -7.66 -3.95
N ILE A 164 10.70 -7.97 -4.90
CA ILE A 164 10.54 -9.29 -5.50
C ILE A 164 11.31 -9.35 -6.84
N CYS A 165 12.13 -10.39 -7.00
CA CYS A 165 12.89 -10.62 -8.23
C CYS A 165 12.02 -11.17 -9.38
N VAL A 166 12.52 -11.03 -10.59
CA VAL A 166 11.84 -11.42 -11.85
C VAL A 166 11.32 -12.86 -11.83
N ASN A 167 12.13 -13.81 -11.39
CA ASN A 167 11.75 -15.22 -11.35
C ASN A 167 10.52 -15.49 -10.47
N VAL A 168 10.43 -14.88 -9.31
CA VAL A 168 9.25 -15.00 -8.42
C VAL A 168 8.01 -14.31 -9.03
N ILE A 169 8.19 -13.17 -9.71
CA ILE A 169 7.10 -12.53 -10.46
C ILE A 169 6.56 -13.47 -11.53
N LEU A 170 7.44 -14.14 -12.31
CA LEU A 170 7.04 -15.03 -13.40
C LEU A 170 6.29 -16.28 -12.92
N THR A 171 6.58 -16.78 -11.72
CA THR A 171 5.90 -17.95 -11.16
C THR A 171 4.61 -17.58 -10.42
N SER A 172 4.30 -16.29 -10.31
CA SER A 172 3.14 -15.78 -9.58
C SER A 172 2.01 -15.30 -10.49
N GLN A 173 0.80 -15.19 -9.96
CA GLN A 173 -0.30 -14.46 -10.57
C GLN A 173 -0.22 -13.00 -10.15
N ASN A 174 0.10 -12.11 -11.09
CA ASN A 174 0.34 -10.70 -10.78
C ASN A 174 -0.88 -9.85 -11.11
N ILE A 175 -1.32 -9.09 -10.11
CA ILE A 175 -2.48 -8.20 -10.14
C ILE A 175 -2.01 -6.80 -9.79
N VAL A 176 -2.48 -5.80 -10.51
CA VAL A 176 -2.08 -4.40 -10.36
C VAL A 176 -3.28 -3.49 -10.10
N ASP A 177 -3.07 -2.24 -9.77
CA ASP A 177 -4.13 -1.23 -9.81
C ASP A 177 -4.29 -0.63 -11.21
N ASP A 178 -3.18 -0.39 -11.92
CA ASP A 178 -3.12 0.07 -13.31
C ASP A 178 -1.84 -0.45 -13.96
N VAL A 179 -1.98 -1.08 -15.13
CA VAL A 179 -0.85 -1.75 -15.81
C VAL A 179 0.23 -0.76 -16.20
N ASP A 180 -0.15 0.36 -16.82
CA ASP A 180 0.81 1.34 -17.33
C ASP A 180 1.52 2.11 -16.20
N HIS A 181 0.88 2.25 -15.06
CA HIS A 181 1.50 2.87 -13.88
C HIS A 181 2.47 1.91 -13.18
N CYS A 182 2.09 0.65 -13.03
CA CYS A 182 2.91 -0.33 -12.32
C CYS A 182 4.19 -0.71 -13.06
N LEU A 183 4.19 -0.64 -14.39
CA LEU A 183 5.33 -0.95 -15.26
C LEU A 183 6.23 0.30 -15.48
N LYS A 184 6.55 1.02 -14.40
CA LYS A 184 7.41 2.22 -14.40
C LYS A 184 8.31 2.25 -13.17
N ALA A 185 9.23 3.19 -13.14
CA ALA A 185 10.02 3.56 -11.97
C ALA A 185 10.81 2.39 -11.33
N ASN A 186 11.27 1.44 -12.13
CA ASN A 186 12.03 0.26 -11.70
C ASN A 186 11.32 -0.55 -10.61
N THR A 187 10.00 -0.68 -10.71
CA THR A 187 9.26 -1.65 -9.90
C THR A 187 9.67 -3.07 -10.28
N SER A 188 9.39 -4.07 -9.44
CA SER A 188 9.61 -5.49 -9.77
C SER A 188 8.95 -5.88 -11.08
N LEU A 189 7.72 -5.38 -11.34
CA LEU A 189 7.00 -5.63 -12.60
C LEU A 189 7.65 -4.94 -13.80
N HIS A 190 8.12 -3.69 -13.66
CA HIS A 190 8.85 -2.98 -14.72
C HIS A 190 10.15 -3.70 -15.09
N LEU A 191 10.91 -4.15 -14.08
CA LEU A 191 12.12 -4.93 -14.32
C LEU A 191 11.82 -6.26 -15.01
N THR A 192 10.68 -6.87 -14.70
CA THR A 192 10.23 -8.09 -15.38
C THR A 192 9.84 -7.81 -16.83
N GLU A 193 9.13 -6.72 -17.13
CA GLU A 193 8.83 -6.30 -18.51
C GLU A 193 10.12 -6.08 -19.30
N MET A 194 11.10 -5.37 -18.73
CA MET A 194 12.39 -5.15 -19.40
C MET A 194 13.14 -6.48 -19.67
N ALA A 195 13.08 -7.43 -18.76
CA ALA A 195 13.74 -8.72 -18.94
C ALA A 195 13.04 -9.63 -19.97
N MET A 196 11.70 -9.60 -20.02
CA MET A 196 10.89 -10.49 -20.87
C MET A 196 10.54 -9.88 -22.23
N GLY A 197 10.55 -8.55 -22.35
CA GLY A 197 10.13 -7.85 -23.56
C GLY A 197 8.61 -7.87 -23.81
N ASN A 198 7.81 -8.31 -22.83
CA ASN A 198 6.34 -8.38 -22.91
C ASN A 198 5.71 -8.20 -21.52
N ARG A 199 4.36 -8.19 -21.48
CA ARG A 199 3.54 -7.99 -20.26
C ARG A 199 2.68 -9.19 -19.90
N ASP A 200 2.90 -10.33 -20.49
CA ASP A 200 2.03 -11.52 -20.37
C ASP A 200 1.99 -12.08 -18.92
N PHE A 201 2.96 -11.71 -18.10
CA PHE A 201 3.01 -12.05 -16.68
C PHE A 201 2.03 -11.23 -15.83
N VAL A 202 1.42 -10.16 -16.33
CA VAL A 202 0.37 -9.39 -15.65
C VAL A 202 -0.99 -9.99 -15.99
N SER A 203 -1.68 -10.52 -14.99
CA SER A 203 -2.98 -11.17 -15.19
C SER A 203 -4.13 -10.17 -15.37
N GLY A 204 -4.01 -8.99 -14.82
CA GLY A 204 -5.01 -7.92 -14.91
C GLY A 204 -4.97 -6.96 -13.75
N SER A 205 -5.96 -6.07 -13.69
CA SER A 205 -6.10 -5.09 -12.63
C SER A 205 -7.01 -5.59 -11.49
N LEU A 206 -6.98 -4.91 -10.35
CA LEU A 206 -7.92 -5.16 -9.26
C LEU A 206 -9.37 -4.94 -9.72
N VAL A 207 -9.62 -3.99 -10.62
CA VAL A 207 -10.96 -3.79 -11.23
C VAL A 207 -11.39 -5.03 -12.00
N ASP A 208 -10.48 -5.64 -12.77
CA ASP A 208 -10.78 -6.86 -13.51
C ASP A 208 -11.09 -8.05 -12.58
N VAL A 209 -10.45 -8.11 -11.40
CA VAL A 209 -10.80 -9.09 -10.35
C VAL A 209 -12.22 -8.85 -9.84
N LEU A 210 -12.55 -7.59 -9.51
CA LEU A 210 -13.88 -7.22 -9.00
C LEU A 210 -14.99 -7.50 -10.02
N GLU A 211 -14.71 -7.28 -11.30
CA GLU A 211 -15.61 -7.55 -12.41
C GLU A 211 -15.58 -9.01 -12.89
N LYS A 212 -14.75 -9.86 -12.25
CA LYS A 212 -14.60 -11.30 -12.57
C LYS A 212 -14.18 -11.58 -14.03
N LYS A 213 -13.35 -10.72 -14.59
CA LYS A 213 -12.89 -10.85 -15.99
C LYS A 213 -11.86 -11.97 -16.18
N PHE A 214 -11.20 -12.45 -15.13
CA PHE A 214 -10.32 -13.60 -15.16
C PHE A 214 -10.46 -14.45 -13.88
N LYS A 215 -10.01 -15.68 -13.96
CA LYS A 215 -10.04 -16.61 -12.84
C LYS A 215 -8.79 -16.47 -11.98
N LEU A 216 -8.97 -16.42 -10.66
CA LEU A 216 -7.87 -16.49 -9.72
C LEU A 216 -7.28 -17.91 -9.72
N ASP A 217 -5.95 -17.98 -9.79
CA ASP A 217 -5.20 -19.22 -9.71
C ASP A 217 -4.81 -19.47 -8.25
N HIS A 218 -5.30 -20.57 -7.69
CA HIS A 218 -5.06 -20.93 -6.29
C HIS A 218 -3.82 -21.83 -6.12
N ASP A 219 -3.25 -22.29 -7.22
CA ASP A 219 -2.04 -23.11 -7.26
C ASP A 219 -0.79 -22.27 -7.58
N ARG A 220 -0.89 -20.96 -7.39
CA ARG A 220 0.21 -19.99 -7.55
C ARG A 220 0.13 -18.91 -6.48
N PRO A 221 1.25 -18.29 -6.10
CA PRO A 221 1.24 -17.05 -5.30
C PRO A 221 0.45 -15.97 -6.03
N ARG A 222 -0.37 -15.21 -5.33
CA ARG A 222 -1.14 -14.08 -5.89
C ARG A 222 -0.56 -12.79 -5.35
N ILE A 223 0.03 -12.00 -6.23
CA ILE A 223 0.73 -10.76 -5.84
C ILE A 223 -0.08 -9.56 -6.32
N PHE A 224 -0.48 -8.71 -5.40
CA PHE A 224 -1.04 -7.40 -5.69
C PHE A 224 0.01 -6.32 -5.53
N SER A 225 0.38 -5.67 -6.63
CA SER A 225 1.40 -4.63 -6.69
C SER A 225 0.80 -3.30 -7.16
N PRO A 226 0.17 -2.49 -6.29
CA PRO A 226 -0.41 -1.21 -6.68
C PRO A 226 0.62 -0.10 -6.73
N PHE A 227 0.71 0.65 -7.82
CA PHE A 227 1.52 1.85 -7.90
C PHE A 227 0.88 3.04 -7.17
N GLY A 228 -0.43 3.06 -7.16
CA GLY A 228 -1.27 4.09 -6.56
C GLY A 228 -1.93 5.01 -7.58
N LEU A 229 -3.25 5.10 -7.47
CA LEU A 229 -4.07 5.93 -8.36
C LEU A 229 -4.41 7.26 -7.68
N GLY A 230 -4.11 8.37 -8.36
CA GLY A 230 -4.40 9.72 -7.88
C GLY A 230 -5.89 9.97 -7.60
N VAL A 231 -6.78 9.28 -8.32
CA VAL A 231 -8.23 9.36 -8.10
C VAL A 231 -8.63 8.91 -6.69
N LEU A 232 -7.91 7.96 -6.10
CA LEU A 232 -8.16 7.50 -4.73
C LEU A 232 -7.77 8.58 -3.70
N ASP A 233 -6.70 9.32 -3.95
CA ASP A 233 -6.32 10.47 -3.12
C ASP A 233 -7.37 11.58 -3.20
N LEU A 234 -7.94 11.83 -4.40
CA LEU A 234 -9.02 12.81 -4.57
C LEU A 234 -10.30 12.40 -3.83
N ALA A 235 -10.68 11.12 -3.92
CA ALA A 235 -11.88 10.61 -3.25
C ALA A 235 -11.77 10.75 -1.73
N VAL A 236 -10.65 10.33 -1.13
CA VAL A 236 -10.43 10.46 0.32
C VAL A 236 -10.27 11.93 0.71
N GLY A 237 -9.56 12.75 -0.10
CA GLY A 237 -9.40 14.17 0.14
C GLY A 237 -10.72 14.94 0.14
N ASN A 238 -11.62 14.64 -0.80
CA ASN A 238 -12.95 15.22 -0.82
C ASN A 238 -13.77 14.83 0.43
N PHE A 239 -13.72 13.57 0.82
CA PHE A 239 -14.37 13.11 2.06
C PHE A 239 -13.84 13.86 3.29
N VAL A 240 -12.51 14.03 3.40
CA VAL A 240 -11.87 14.79 4.49
C VAL A 240 -12.31 16.27 4.47
N LEU A 241 -12.36 16.91 3.29
CA LEU A 241 -12.79 18.28 3.15
C LEU A 241 -14.23 18.49 3.65
N GLU A 242 -15.15 17.62 3.23
CA GLU A 242 -16.56 17.72 3.64
C GLU A 242 -16.74 17.46 5.14
N ALA A 243 -16.00 16.51 5.70
CA ALA A 243 -15.97 16.25 7.13
C ALA A 243 -15.42 17.45 7.93
N ALA A 244 -14.33 18.07 7.44
CA ALA A 244 -13.73 19.23 8.07
C ALA A 244 -14.65 20.47 8.03
N LYS A 245 -15.35 20.70 6.92
CA LYS A 245 -16.37 21.75 6.82
C LYS A 245 -17.50 21.52 7.81
N SER A 246 -18.02 20.30 7.87
CA SER A 246 -19.16 19.95 8.71
C SER A 246 -18.83 20.04 10.22
N SER A 247 -17.59 19.73 10.60
CA SER A 247 -17.13 19.80 12.00
C SER A 247 -16.58 21.18 12.42
N GLY A 248 -16.47 22.12 11.48
CA GLY A 248 -15.85 23.42 11.73
C GLY A 248 -14.32 23.38 11.89
N ALA A 249 -13.68 22.27 11.52
CA ALA A 249 -12.22 22.12 11.58
C ALA A 249 -11.50 22.73 10.37
N ALA A 250 -12.22 23.09 9.31
CA ALA A 250 -11.65 23.77 8.16
C ALA A 250 -11.32 25.22 8.49
N ILE A 251 -10.12 25.66 8.10
CA ILE A 251 -9.71 27.07 8.22
C ILE A 251 -10.02 27.75 6.88
N ALA A 252 -10.95 28.71 6.90
CA ALA A 252 -11.27 29.53 5.74
C ALA A 252 -10.26 30.68 5.61
N ILE A 253 -9.77 30.91 4.40
CA ILE A 253 -8.93 32.06 4.05
C ILE A 253 -9.80 32.99 3.21
N PRO A 254 -10.37 34.06 3.79
CA PRO A 254 -11.20 35.00 3.04
C PRO A 254 -10.33 35.74 2.01
N ASP A 255 -10.94 36.10 0.89
CA ASP A 255 -10.33 36.89 -0.19
C ASP A 255 -8.97 36.35 -0.71
N PHE A 256 -8.78 35.03 -0.64
CA PHE A 256 -7.55 34.39 -1.11
C PHE A 256 -7.28 34.70 -2.61
N PHE A 257 -8.32 34.77 -3.41
CA PHE A 257 -8.23 35.22 -4.79
C PHE A 257 -8.72 36.67 -4.88
N SER A 258 -7.83 37.59 -5.20
CA SER A 258 -8.21 38.97 -5.45
C SER A 258 -9.16 39.06 -6.64
N ASN A 259 -10.23 39.87 -6.52
CA ASN A 259 -11.07 40.26 -7.64
C ASN A 259 -10.26 41.21 -8.55
N SER A 260 -9.35 40.67 -9.37
CA SER A 260 -8.78 41.41 -10.46
C SER A 260 -9.87 41.56 -11.55
N ALA A 261 -10.47 42.74 -11.60
CA ALA A 261 -11.28 43.08 -12.76
C ALA A 261 -10.45 42.86 -14.04
N ARG A 262 -10.97 42.10 -14.96
CA ARG A 262 -10.31 41.76 -16.23
C ARG A 262 -10.23 42.98 -17.18
N TRP A 263 -10.13 44.17 -16.78
CA TRP A 263 -10.18 45.46 -17.51
C TRP A 263 -11.29 46.37 -17.02
#